data_95d49d18d15c02eade4c2042cb12da79
#
_entry.id   95d49d18d15c02eade4c2042cb12da79
#
_cell.length_a   1.000
_cell.length_b   1.000
_cell.length_c   1.000
_cell.angle_alpha   90.00
_cell.angle_beta   90.00
_cell.angle_gamma   90.00
#
_symmetry.space_group_name_H-M   'P 1'
#
loop_
_entity.id
_entity.type
_entity.pdbx_description
1 polymer ?
#
loop_
_entity_poly.entity_id
_entity_poly.type
_entity_poly.pdbx_seq_one_letter_code
_entity_poly.pdbx_strand_id
1 'polypeptide(L)'
;MKALVSQLQAELRLFLRNRTGVFFTVLMPLLMVVFFGYLNREGQVGDVSYASFLLAGGIGIVIAGASFESLGTALARQRDDGILKRLGGTPLRAWTLVGAKVLTAAVIILAQTLLMVAVNVFVFKAEITGSLLWTGAVLLVGILAFATMGFALAGLSPNADVAAAAAHAVALPMQFLCGTLFPIEAMPALLRHIARALPMTYFVDALRGAMLTGGGPGAYAREWVILL
;
A
#
# COMPACT_ATOMS: atom_id res chain seq x y z
N MET A 1 8.37 24.99 6.01
CA MET A 1 9.15 23.75 6.22
C MET A 1 9.11 23.25 7.67
N LYS A 2 9.40 24.07 8.70
CA LYS A 2 9.38 23.62 10.11
C LYS A 2 8.03 23.00 10.54
N ALA A 3 6.91 23.60 10.16
CA ALA A 3 5.56 23.09 10.49
C ALA A 3 5.29 21.69 9.88
N LEU A 4 5.71 21.45 8.63
CA LEU A 4 5.56 20.14 7.98
C LEU A 4 6.37 19.06 8.70
N VAL A 5 7.61 19.35 9.04
CA VAL A 5 8.49 18.42 9.77
C VAL A 5 7.95 18.11 11.16
N SER A 6 7.48 19.13 11.89
CA SER A 6 6.85 18.93 13.21
C SER A 6 5.59 18.08 13.12
N GLN A 7 4.74 18.33 12.11
CA GLN A 7 3.53 17.54 11.90
C GLN A 7 3.86 16.09 11.50
N LEU A 8 4.84 15.88 10.62
CA LEU A 8 5.33 14.55 10.24
C LEU A 8 5.83 13.77 11.46
N GLN A 9 6.63 14.41 12.32
CA GLN A 9 7.11 13.78 13.55
C GLN A 9 5.97 13.41 14.50
N ALA A 10 4.96 14.28 14.62
CA ALA A 10 3.79 14.00 15.43
C ALA A 10 3.00 12.78 14.90
N GLU A 11 2.73 12.73 13.60
CA GLU A 11 2.01 11.61 12.96
C GLU A 11 2.80 10.29 13.08
N LEU A 12 4.13 10.30 12.86
CA LEU A 12 4.97 9.12 13.05
C LEU A 12 4.97 8.63 14.49
N ARG A 13 5.04 9.54 15.48
CA ARG A 13 4.95 9.18 16.89
C ARG A 13 3.60 8.58 17.25
N LEU A 14 2.51 9.14 16.73
CA LEU A 14 1.16 8.61 16.90
C LEU A 14 1.04 7.19 16.33
N PHE A 15 1.55 6.97 15.12
CA PHE A 15 1.59 5.65 14.51
C PHE A 15 2.39 4.66 15.35
N LEU A 16 3.61 4.98 15.74
CA LEU A 16 4.49 4.09 16.54
C LEU A 16 3.93 3.79 17.95
N ARG A 17 3.15 4.71 18.52
CA ARG A 17 2.47 4.48 19.81
C ARG A 17 1.23 3.62 19.70
N ASN A 18 0.65 3.49 18.53
CA ASN A 18 -0.47 2.59 18.25
C ASN A 18 0.06 1.17 17.97
N ARG A 19 0.34 0.41 19.03
CA ARG A 19 0.91 -0.95 18.93
C ARG A 19 0.08 -1.88 18.03
N THR A 20 -1.25 -1.82 18.15
CA THR A 20 -2.16 -2.61 17.32
C THR A 20 -2.06 -2.19 15.85
N GLY A 21 -2.07 -0.90 15.55
CA GLY A 21 -1.90 -0.39 14.19
C GLY A 21 -0.56 -0.80 13.58
N VAL A 22 0.54 -0.67 14.32
CA VAL A 22 1.88 -1.11 13.88
C VAL A 22 1.90 -2.60 13.60
N PHE A 23 1.31 -3.43 14.48
CA PHE A 23 1.24 -4.88 14.29
C PHE A 23 0.53 -5.23 12.97
N PHE A 24 -0.68 -4.72 12.75
CA PHE A 24 -1.44 -5.05 11.55
C PHE A 24 -0.87 -4.43 10.28
N THR A 25 -0.31 -3.22 10.36
CA THR A 25 0.25 -2.54 9.18
C THR A 25 1.62 -3.07 8.80
N VAL A 26 2.47 -3.43 9.78
CA VAL A 26 3.87 -3.80 9.51
C VAL A 26 4.10 -5.31 9.61
N LEU A 27 3.70 -5.92 10.73
CA LEU A 27 4.05 -7.31 10.99
C LEU A 27 3.16 -8.27 10.22
N MET A 28 1.87 -8.00 10.10
CA MET A 28 0.92 -8.92 9.47
C MET A 28 1.21 -9.15 7.97
N PRO A 29 1.44 -8.12 7.13
CA PRO A 29 1.84 -8.34 5.74
C PRO A 29 3.16 -9.10 5.61
N LEU A 30 4.13 -8.81 6.48
CA LEU A 30 5.41 -9.52 6.49
C LEU A 30 5.22 -11.00 6.82
N LEU A 31 4.43 -11.30 7.86
CA LEU A 31 4.11 -12.69 8.23
C LEU A 31 3.39 -13.42 7.10
N MET A 32 2.47 -12.77 6.40
CA MET A 32 1.79 -13.36 5.24
C MET A 32 2.78 -13.71 4.13
N VAL A 33 3.68 -12.80 3.78
CA VAL A 33 4.69 -13.05 2.75
C VAL A 33 5.65 -14.17 3.18
N VAL A 34 6.09 -14.18 4.44
CA VAL A 34 6.96 -15.24 4.97
C VAL A 34 6.23 -16.60 4.97
N PHE A 35 4.98 -16.63 5.44
CA PHE A 35 4.19 -17.86 5.51
C PHE A 35 3.92 -18.45 4.12
N PHE A 36 3.40 -17.67 3.19
CA PHE A 36 3.14 -18.13 1.83
C PHE A 36 4.41 -18.42 1.04
N GLY A 37 5.48 -17.64 1.26
CA GLY A 37 6.79 -17.89 0.67
C GLY A 37 7.41 -19.21 1.13
N TYR A 38 7.23 -19.55 2.41
CA TYR A 38 7.70 -20.83 2.94
C TYR A 38 6.89 -22.02 2.41
N LEU A 39 5.54 -21.89 2.36
CA LEU A 39 4.65 -22.94 1.84
C LEU A 39 4.91 -23.25 0.35
N ASN A 40 5.35 -22.27 -0.42
CA ASN A 40 5.56 -22.40 -1.87
C ASN A 40 7.01 -22.15 -2.26
N ARG A 41 7.95 -22.57 -1.42
CA ARG A 41 9.39 -22.26 -1.57
C ARG A 41 9.98 -22.70 -2.90
N GLU A 42 9.50 -23.81 -3.46
CA GLU A 42 9.94 -24.38 -4.75
C GLU A 42 8.98 -24.01 -5.89
N GLY A 43 7.94 -23.24 -5.59
CA GLY A 43 6.92 -22.85 -6.56
C GLY A 43 7.44 -21.81 -7.55
N GLN A 44 6.89 -21.86 -8.76
CA GLN A 44 7.11 -20.87 -9.81
C GLN A 44 5.77 -20.32 -10.30
N VAL A 45 5.76 -19.07 -10.73
CA VAL A 45 4.62 -18.42 -11.37
C VAL A 45 5.13 -17.87 -12.71
N GLY A 46 4.80 -18.55 -13.81
CA GLY A 46 5.45 -18.30 -15.09
C GLY A 46 6.95 -18.55 -15.00
N ASP A 47 7.76 -17.59 -15.43
CA ASP A 47 9.23 -17.68 -15.45
C ASP A 47 9.89 -17.13 -14.17
N VAL A 48 9.12 -16.75 -13.15
CA VAL A 48 9.65 -16.15 -11.92
C VAL A 48 9.40 -17.02 -10.70
N SER A 49 10.30 -16.95 -9.70
CA SER A 49 10.11 -17.65 -8.45
C SER A 49 8.87 -17.12 -7.72
N TYR A 50 8.16 -17.99 -6.99
CA TYR A 50 7.01 -17.57 -6.20
C TYR A 50 7.35 -16.51 -5.16
N ALA A 51 8.57 -16.52 -4.63
CA ALA A 51 9.08 -15.51 -3.72
C ALA A 51 9.17 -14.11 -4.38
N SER A 52 9.67 -14.03 -5.61
CA SER A 52 9.70 -12.78 -6.38
C SER A 52 8.29 -12.30 -6.73
N PHE A 53 7.39 -13.22 -7.06
CA PHE A 53 5.97 -12.92 -7.28
C PHE A 53 5.31 -12.34 -6.02
N LEU A 54 5.51 -12.96 -4.85
CA LEU A 54 4.99 -12.52 -3.56
C LEU A 54 5.54 -11.17 -3.10
N LEU A 55 6.78 -10.85 -3.45
CA LEU A 55 7.39 -9.58 -3.04
C LEU A 55 6.60 -8.38 -3.59
N ALA A 56 6.30 -8.37 -4.87
CA ALA A 56 5.50 -7.30 -5.47
C ALA A 56 4.08 -7.25 -4.90
N GLY A 57 3.43 -8.41 -4.73
CA GLY A 57 2.11 -8.51 -4.10
C GLY A 57 2.11 -8.03 -2.66
N GLY A 58 3.12 -8.43 -1.86
CA GLY A 58 3.29 -7.99 -0.48
C GLY A 58 3.44 -6.47 -0.34
N ILE A 59 4.22 -5.84 -1.22
CA ILE A 59 4.33 -4.38 -1.27
C ILE A 59 2.97 -3.74 -1.59
N GLY A 60 2.18 -4.37 -2.46
CA GLY A 60 0.82 -3.93 -2.72
C GLY A 60 -0.06 -3.94 -1.46
N ILE A 61 -0.03 -5.02 -0.68
CA ILE A 61 -0.75 -5.11 0.61
C ILE A 61 -0.32 -3.98 1.56
N VAL A 62 0.99 -3.69 1.62
CA VAL A 62 1.53 -2.61 2.44
C VAL A 62 0.97 -1.24 2.03
N ILE A 63 0.94 -0.96 0.74
CA ILE A 63 0.43 0.32 0.22
C ILE A 63 -1.06 0.47 0.52
N ALA A 64 -1.87 -0.56 0.27
CA ALA A 64 -3.28 -0.54 0.61
C ALA A 64 -3.51 -0.32 2.12
N GLY A 65 -2.77 -1.04 2.96
CA GLY A 65 -2.86 -0.90 4.42
C GLY A 65 -2.46 0.48 4.93
N ALA A 66 -1.33 1.01 4.47
CA ALA A 66 -0.80 2.28 5.00
C ALA A 66 -1.45 3.51 4.36
N SER A 67 -1.64 3.54 3.03
CA SER A 67 -2.14 4.71 2.32
C SER A 67 -3.67 4.77 2.26
N PHE A 68 -4.36 3.65 2.13
CA PHE A 68 -5.82 3.63 2.02
C PHE A 68 -6.47 3.40 3.38
N GLU A 69 -6.22 2.24 4.03
CA GLU A 69 -6.91 1.88 5.26
C GLU A 69 -6.48 2.74 6.46
N SER A 70 -5.18 2.76 6.78
CA SER A 70 -4.67 3.44 7.96
C SER A 70 -4.85 4.96 7.87
N LEU A 71 -4.54 5.55 6.72
CA LEU A 71 -4.70 6.99 6.50
C LEU A 71 -6.18 7.40 6.51
N GLY A 72 -7.04 6.65 5.81
CA GLY A 72 -8.47 6.94 5.73
C GLY A 72 -9.16 6.87 7.08
N THR A 73 -8.94 5.78 7.83
CA THR A 73 -9.53 5.57 9.16
C THR A 73 -8.98 6.54 10.20
N ALA A 74 -7.67 6.83 10.18
CA ALA A 74 -7.07 7.79 11.10
C ALA A 74 -7.60 9.20 10.86
N LEU A 75 -7.81 9.61 9.61
CA LEU A 75 -8.36 10.92 9.28
C LEU A 75 -9.83 11.04 9.71
N ALA A 76 -10.65 10.00 9.46
CA ALA A 76 -12.04 9.96 9.92
C ALA A 76 -12.11 10.07 11.46
N ARG A 77 -11.27 9.34 12.19
CA ARG A 77 -11.18 9.42 13.66
C ARG A 77 -10.76 10.80 14.13
N GLN A 78 -9.75 11.41 13.53
CA GLN A 78 -9.30 12.77 13.89
C GLN A 78 -10.40 13.83 13.63
N ARG A 79 -11.25 13.61 12.62
CA ARG A 79 -12.43 14.45 12.37
C ARG A 79 -13.45 14.28 13.49
N ASP A 80 -13.80 13.06 13.87
CA ASP A 80 -14.81 12.75 14.90
C ASP A 80 -14.37 13.25 16.28
N ASP A 81 -13.08 13.11 16.61
CA ASP A 81 -12.47 13.61 17.86
C ASP A 81 -12.34 15.16 17.88
N GLY A 82 -12.75 15.85 16.82
CA GLY A 82 -12.67 17.31 16.69
C GLY A 82 -11.24 17.85 16.53
N ILE A 83 -10.26 16.98 16.31
CA ILE A 83 -8.85 17.37 16.14
C ILE A 83 -8.68 18.25 14.91
N LEU A 84 -9.37 17.92 13.81
CA LEU A 84 -9.30 18.72 12.57
C LEU A 84 -9.87 20.14 12.78
N LYS A 85 -10.94 20.29 13.58
CA LYS A 85 -11.49 21.60 13.93
C LYS A 85 -10.50 22.43 14.74
N ARG A 86 -9.82 21.81 15.71
CA ARG A 86 -8.78 22.49 16.52
C ARG A 86 -7.59 22.91 15.67
N LEU A 87 -7.15 22.06 14.75
CA LEU A 87 -6.07 22.37 13.81
C LEU A 87 -6.47 23.49 12.85
N GLY A 88 -7.74 23.55 12.41
CA GLY A 88 -8.27 24.66 11.59
C GLY A 88 -8.27 26.02 12.29
N GLY A 89 -8.26 26.06 13.63
CA GLY A 89 -8.07 27.29 14.43
C GLY A 89 -6.61 27.73 14.58
N THR A 90 -5.66 26.94 14.07
CA THR A 90 -4.23 27.29 14.08
C THR A 90 -3.81 27.89 12.73
N PRO A 91 -2.68 28.60 12.63
CA PRO A 91 -2.14 29.11 11.35
C PRO A 91 -1.63 28.00 10.43
N LEU A 92 -1.95 26.73 10.71
CA LEU A 92 -1.55 25.59 9.91
C LEU A 92 -2.38 25.52 8.62
N ARG A 93 -1.70 25.51 7.48
CA ARG A 93 -2.39 25.39 6.18
C ARG A 93 -2.85 23.95 5.95
N ALA A 94 -4.04 23.76 5.38
CA ALA A 94 -4.63 22.43 5.10
C ALA A 94 -3.69 21.51 4.30
N TRP A 95 -2.98 22.05 3.29
CA TRP A 95 -2.02 21.28 2.51
C TRP A 95 -0.82 20.77 3.33
N THR A 96 -0.46 21.46 4.43
CA THR A 96 0.61 20.98 5.34
C THR A 96 0.16 19.73 6.09
N LEU A 97 -1.10 19.69 6.51
CA LEU A 97 -1.68 18.51 7.18
C LEU A 97 -1.76 17.32 6.20
N VAL A 98 -2.33 17.56 5.01
CA VAL A 98 -2.45 16.53 3.96
C VAL A 98 -1.05 16.01 3.57
N GLY A 99 -0.12 16.92 3.29
CA GLY A 99 1.25 16.55 2.93
C GLY A 99 1.98 15.78 4.04
N ALA A 100 1.80 16.15 5.31
CA ALA A 100 2.38 15.40 6.42
C ALA A 100 1.83 13.97 6.50
N LYS A 101 0.52 13.77 6.28
CA LYS A 101 -0.09 12.44 6.28
C LYS A 101 0.42 11.56 5.14
N VAL A 102 0.48 12.10 3.92
CA VAL A 102 1.02 11.38 2.76
C VAL A 102 2.49 11.04 2.97
N LEU A 103 3.30 11.98 3.49
CA LEU A 103 4.70 11.73 3.81
C LEU A 103 4.86 10.68 4.92
N THR A 104 3.98 10.67 5.92
CA THR A 104 3.99 9.64 6.96
C THR A 104 3.73 8.27 6.35
N ALA A 105 2.70 8.14 5.52
CA ALA A 105 2.40 6.90 4.80
C ALA A 105 3.59 6.48 3.92
N ALA A 106 4.20 7.42 3.18
CA ALA A 106 5.35 7.15 2.34
C ALA A 106 6.56 6.62 3.15
N VAL A 107 6.87 7.22 4.29
CA VAL A 107 7.96 6.75 5.17
C VAL A 107 7.69 5.34 5.68
N ILE A 108 6.46 5.04 6.12
CA ILE A 108 6.07 3.71 6.61
C ILE A 108 6.18 2.70 5.46
N ILE A 109 5.64 3.01 4.29
CA ILE A 109 5.67 2.14 3.12
C ILE A 109 7.11 1.86 2.67
N LEU A 110 7.95 2.88 2.58
CA LEU A 110 9.35 2.72 2.20
C LEU A 110 10.12 1.85 3.20
N ALA A 111 9.95 2.11 4.50
CA ALA A 111 10.59 1.30 5.54
C ALA A 111 10.14 -0.17 5.47
N GLN A 112 8.87 -0.41 5.24
CA GLN A 112 8.30 -1.75 5.16
C GLN A 112 8.66 -2.44 3.84
N THR A 113 8.69 -1.72 2.72
CA THR A 113 9.17 -2.23 1.44
C THR A 113 10.63 -2.70 1.55
N LEU A 114 11.49 -1.88 2.18
CA LEU A 114 12.89 -2.27 2.44
C LEU A 114 12.98 -3.53 3.30
N LEU A 115 12.17 -3.61 4.35
CA LEU A 115 12.12 -4.81 5.21
C LEU A 115 11.66 -6.05 4.42
N MET A 116 10.61 -5.91 3.60
CA MET A 116 10.13 -7.01 2.75
C MET A 116 11.16 -7.44 1.71
N VAL A 117 11.81 -6.49 1.05
CA VAL A 117 12.91 -6.77 0.11
C VAL A 117 14.02 -7.52 0.83
N ALA A 118 14.44 -7.05 2.01
CA ALA A 118 15.47 -7.71 2.80
C ALA A 118 15.09 -9.17 3.12
N VAL A 119 13.89 -9.40 3.65
CA VAL A 119 13.42 -10.76 3.98
C VAL A 119 13.35 -11.64 2.73
N ASN A 120 12.78 -11.14 1.63
CA ASN A 120 12.66 -11.95 0.41
C ASN A 120 14.01 -12.29 -0.21
N VAL A 121 14.96 -11.34 -0.26
CA VAL A 121 16.30 -11.57 -0.83
C VAL A 121 17.13 -12.48 0.08
N PHE A 122 17.17 -12.22 1.40
CA PHE A 122 18.05 -12.99 2.30
C PHE A 122 17.49 -14.35 2.69
N VAL A 123 16.16 -14.48 2.85
CA VAL A 123 15.53 -15.74 3.30
C VAL A 123 15.13 -16.62 2.10
N PHE A 124 14.48 -16.02 1.09
CA PHE A 124 13.93 -16.76 -0.04
C PHE A 124 14.77 -16.65 -1.31
N LYS A 125 15.88 -15.88 -1.29
CA LYS A 125 16.75 -15.66 -2.46
C LYS A 125 15.99 -15.15 -3.68
N ALA A 126 14.98 -14.30 -3.44
CA ALA A 126 14.20 -13.68 -4.50
C ALA A 126 15.11 -12.81 -5.38
N GLU A 127 14.98 -12.94 -6.67
CA GLU A 127 15.73 -12.16 -7.64
C GLU A 127 14.95 -10.89 -8.00
N ILE A 128 15.65 -9.75 -7.95
CA ILE A 128 15.14 -8.45 -8.38
C ILE A 128 16.02 -8.02 -9.55
N THR A 129 15.56 -8.30 -10.76
CA THR A 129 16.30 -8.02 -11.99
C THR A 129 15.93 -6.69 -12.63
N GLY A 130 14.88 -6.05 -12.12
CA GLY A 130 14.31 -4.86 -12.71
C GLY A 130 14.99 -3.55 -12.30
N SER A 131 14.36 -2.44 -12.67
CA SER A 131 14.88 -1.09 -12.47
C SER A 131 14.41 -0.49 -11.15
N LEU A 132 15.35 -0.15 -10.27
CA LEU A 132 15.07 0.53 -9.00
C LEU A 132 14.39 1.90 -9.20
N LEU A 133 14.76 2.62 -10.26
CA LEU A 133 14.17 3.92 -10.59
C LEU A 133 12.68 3.77 -10.91
N TRP A 134 12.33 2.81 -11.78
CA TRP A 134 10.94 2.56 -12.16
C TRP A 134 10.12 1.99 -11.01
N THR A 135 10.69 1.10 -10.21
CA THR A 135 10.08 0.62 -8.97
C THR A 135 9.74 1.78 -8.04
N GLY A 136 10.68 2.72 -7.84
CA GLY A 136 10.42 3.92 -7.04
C GLY A 136 9.33 4.82 -7.60
N ALA A 137 9.27 4.98 -8.93
CA ALA A 137 8.22 5.75 -9.59
C ALA A 137 6.83 5.10 -9.42
N VAL A 138 6.72 3.78 -9.61
CA VAL A 138 5.47 3.03 -9.38
C VAL A 138 5.03 3.13 -7.93
N LEU A 139 5.95 2.98 -6.98
CA LEU A 139 5.66 3.14 -5.55
C LEU A 139 5.10 4.53 -5.25
N LEU A 140 5.70 5.59 -5.79
CA LEU A 140 5.23 6.96 -5.57
C LEU A 140 3.81 7.17 -6.11
N VAL A 141 3.54 6.72 -7.33
CA VAL A 141 2.20 6.80 -7.93
C VAL A 141 1.19 5.99 -7.11
N GLY A 142 1.56 4.76 -6.69
CA GLY A 142 0.72 3.94 -5.83
C GLY A 142 0.39 4.63 -4.50
N ILE A 143 1.40 5.20 -3.82
CA ILE A 143 1.19 5.94 -2.56
C ILE A 143 0.18 7.08 -2.78
N LEU A 144 0.32 7.87 -3.83
CA LEU A 144 -0.57 8.99 -4.12
C LEU A 144 -1.99 8.51 -4.48
N ALA A 145 -2.12 7.52 -5.36
CA ALA A 145 -3.41 6.96 -5.76
C ALA A 145 -4.18 6.37 -4.56
N PHE A 146 -3.54 5.53 -3.75
CA PHE A 146 -4.19 4.94 -2.58
C PHE A 146 -4.42 5.94 -1.44
N ALA A 147 -3.57 6.97 -1.31
CA ALA A 147 -3.81 8.06 -0.36
C ALA A 147 -5.04 8.89 -0.76
N THR A 148 -5.22 9.20 -2.04
CA THR A 148 -6.43 9.92 -2.51
C THR A 148 -7.70 9.11 -2.25
N MET A 149 -7.67 7.79 -2.46
CA MET A 149 -8.77 6.89 -2.08
C MET A 149 -9.01 6.91 -0.56
N GLY A 150 -7.97 6.91 0.26
CA GLY A 150 -8.07 7.04 1.72
C GLY A 150 -8.68 8.37 2.16
N PHE A 151 -8.31 9.49 1.53
CA PHE A 151 -8.92 10.79 1.77
C PHE A 151 -10.40 10.80 1.35
N ALA A 152 -10.73 10.22 0.20
CA ALA A 152 -12.12 10.10 -0.26
C ALA A 152 -12.94 9.26 0.73
N LEU A 153 -12.43 8.14 1.19
CA LEU A 153 -13.06 7.29 2.21
C LEU A 153 -13.38 8.09 3.48
N ALA A 154 -12.39 8.83 4.01
CA ALA A 154 -12.57 9.66 5.20
C ALA A 154 -13.59 10.77 4.99
N GLY A 155 -13.65 11.36 3.80
CA GLY A 155 -14.60 12.41 3.46
C GLY A 155 -16.04 11.92 3.29
N LEU A 156 -16.21 10.73 2.71
CA LEU A 156 -17.53 10.16 2.41
C LEU A 156 -18.15 9.43 3.61
N SER A 157 -17.32 8.99 4.57
CA SER A 157 -17.80 8.23 5.72
C SER A 157 -18.42 9.16 6.77
N PRO A 158 -19.60 8.82 7.32
CA PRO A 158 -20.27 9.65 8.34
C PRO A 158 -19.49 9.69 9.67
N ASN A 159 -18.83 8.61 10.05
CA ASN A 159 -18.01 8.51 11.26
C ASN A 159 -16.84 7.54 11.08
N ALA A 160 -15.96 7.47 12.09
CA ALA A 160 -14.74 6.64 12.06
C ALA A 160 -15.02 5.13 11.97
N ASP A 161 -16.08 4.66 12.61
CA ASP A 161 -16.44 3.23 12.62
C ASP A 161 -16.91 2.78 11.24
N VAL A 162 -17.74 3.59 10.58
CA VAL A 162 -18.16 3.36 9.18
C VAL A 162 -16.98 3.45 8.24
N ALA A 163 -16.06 4.40 8.45
CA ALA A 163 -14.83 4.49 7.66
C ALA A 163 -13.97 3.22 7.80
N ALA A 164 -13.82 2.70 9.02
CA ALA A 164 -13.06 1.48 9.26
C ALA A 164 -13.72 0.25 8.60
N ALA A 165 -15.03 0.11 8.76
CA ALA A 165 -15.77 -0.99 8.13
C ALA A 165 -15.69 -0.94 6.59
N ALA A 166 -15.88 0.24 5.99
CA ALA A 166 -15.78 0.44 4.55
C ALA A 166 -14.34 0.25 4.03
N ALA A 167 -13.32 0.69 4.79
CA ALA A 167 -11.93 0.44 4.46
C ALA A 167 -11.65 -1.06 4.32
N HIS A 168 -12.02 -1.85 5.33
CA HIS A 168 -11.82 -3.30 5.29
C HIS A 168 -12.67 -3.99 4.22
N ALA A 169 -13.93 -3.56 4.02
CA ALA A 169 -14.79 -4.12 2.98
C ALA A 169 -14.23 -3.95 1.57
N VAL A 170 -13.47 -2.88 1.31
CA VAL A 170 -12.80 -2.64 0.03
C VAL A 170 -11.41 -3.28 0.00
N ALA A 171 -10.62 -3.12 1.06
CA ALA A 171 -9.23 -3.56 1.08
C ALA A 171 -9.09 -5.09 1.07
N LEU A 172 -9.92 -5.84 1.80
CA LEU A 172 -9.84 -7.29 1.82
C LEU A 172 -10.01 -7.93 0.43
N PRO A 173 -11.07 -7.63 -0.35
CA PRO A 173 -11.15 -8.10 -1.72
C PRO A 173 -9.95 -7.69 -2.57
N MET A 174 -9.47 -6.44 -2.44
CA MET A 174 -8.31 -5.97 -3.17
C MET A 174 -7.05 -6.77 -2.83
N GLN A 175 -6.81 -7.07 -1.55
CA GLN A 175 -5.64 -7.81 -1.10
C GLN A 175 -5.64 -9.27 -1.56
N PHE A 176 -6.80 -9.91 -1.67
CA PHE A 176 -6.88 -11.33 -2.05
C PHE A 176 -7.06 -11.55 -3.56
N LEU A 177 -7.79 -10.68 -4.25
CA LEU A 177 -8.16 -10.90 -5.65
C LEU A 177 -7.18 -10.28 -6.67
N CYS A 178 -6.42 -9.26 -6.26
CA CYS A 178 -5.60 -8.47 -7.20
C CYS A 178 -4.23 -9.08 -7.55
N GLY A 179 -4.10 -10.39 -7.51
CA GLY A 179 -2.84 -11.06 -7.87
C GLY A 179 -1.72 -10.85 -6.84
N THR A 180 -2.06 -10.46 -5.60
CA THR A 180 -1.07 -10.22 -4.54
C THR A 180 -0.47 -11.51 -4.00
N LEU A 181 -1.32 -12.49 -3.69
CA LEU A 181 -0.92 -13.79 -3.15
C LEU A 181 -1.02 -14.91 -4.18
N PHE A 182 -2.00 -14.87 -5.05
CA PHE A 182 -2.25 -15.88 -6.07
C PHE A 182 -2.32 -15.25 -7.46
N PRO A 183 -1.81 -15.93 -8.50
CA PRO A 183 -1.94 -15.47 -9.88
C PRO A 183 -3.42 -15.31 -10.27
N ILE A 184 -3.75 -14.19 -10.89
CA ILE A 184 -5.13 -13.90 -11.33
C ILE A 184 -5.61 -14.95 -12.36
N GLU A 185 -4.68 -15.50 -13.14
CA GLU A 185 -4.95 -16.53 -14.16
C GLU A 185 -5.47 -17.83 -13.55
N ALA A 186 -5.08 -18.14 -12.32
CA ALA A 186 -5.55 -19.33 -11.58
C ALA A 186 -6.96 -19.18 -11.00
N MET A 187 -7.54 -17.98 -11.07
CA MET A 187 -8.86 -17.70 -10.49
C MET A 187 -9.99 -18.02 -11.47
N PRO A 188 -11.19 -18.40 -10.94
CA PRO A 188 -12.42 -18.52 -11.74
C PRO A 188 -12.73 -17.24 -12.51
N ALA A 189 -13.40 -17.36 -13.67
CA ALA A 189 -13.67 -16.24 -14.56
C ALA A 189 -14.35 -15.05 -13.88
N LEU A 190 -15.31 -15.29 -12.99
CA LEU A 190 -16.01 -14.25 -12.24
C LEU A 190 -15.05 -13.43 -11.36
N LEU A 191 -14.20 -14.10 -10.56
CA LEU A 191 -13.25 -13.44 -9.69
C LEU A 191 -12.20 -12.68 -10.48
N ARG A 192 -11.79 -13.20 -11.64
CA ARG A 192 -10.86 -12.54 -12.55
C ARG A 192 -11.43 -11.23 -13.12
N HIS A 193 -12.71 -11.18 -13.44
CA HIS A 193 -13.36 -9.94 -13.89
C HIS A 193 -13.41 -8.90 -12.77
N ILE A 194 -13.74 -9.32 -11.55
CA ILE A 194 -13.73 -8.43 -10.37
C ILE A 194 -12.31 -7.90 -10.13
N ALA A 195 -11.31 -8.78 -10.12
CA ALA A 195 -9.91 -8.41 -9.93
C ALA A 195 -9.46 -7.33 -10.93
N ARG A 196 -9.82 -7.48 -12.20
CA ARG A 196 -9.48 -6.52 -13.27
C ARG A 196 -10.21 -5.18 -13.17
N ALA A 197 -11.27 -5.08 -12.37
CA ALA A 197 -11.94 -3.81 -12.08
C ALA A 197 -11.27 -3.04 -10.91
N LEU A 198 -10.40 -3.69 -10.15
CA LEU A 198 -9.79 -3.10 -8.97
C LEU A 198 -8.45 -2.41 -9.31
N PRO A 199 -8.20 -1.19 -8.82
CA PRO A 199 -6.99 -0.43 -9.11
C PRO A 199 -5.72 -1.12 -8.61
N MET A 200 -5.82 -1.90 -7.55
CA MET A 200 -4.73 -2.66 -6.96
C MET A 200 -4.11 -3.65 -7.95
N THR A 201 -4.89 -4.26 -8.84
CA THR A 201 -4.40 -5.17 -9.88
C THR A 201 -3.36 -4.49 -10.75
N TYR A 202 -3.70 -3.32 -11.27
CA TYR A 202 -2.82 -2.54 -12.16
C TYR A 202 -1.57 -2.06 -11.43
N PHE A 203 -1.72 -1.69 -10.15
CA PHE A 203 -0.57 -1.32 -9.33
C PHE A 203 0.40 -2.50 -9.14
N VAL A 204 -0.11 -3.67 -8.75
CA VAL A 204 0.72 -4.87 -8.53
C VAL A 204 1.37 -5.33 -9.82
N ASP A 205 0.65 -5.28 -10.95
CA ASP A 205 1.19 -5.65 -12.27
C ASP A 205 2.29 -4.68 -12.72
N ALA A 206 2.08 -3.36 -12.58
CA ALA A 206 3.10 -2.36 -12.87
C ALA A 206 4.34 -2.51 -11.97
N LEU A 207 4.12 -2.78 -10.68
CA LEU A 207 5.21 -2.99 -9.73
C LEU A 207 6.01 -4.25 -10.05
N ARG A 208 5.31 -5.34 -10.36
CA ARG A 208 5.93 -6.61 -10.76
C ARG A 208 6.75 -6.44 -12.03
N GLY A 209 6.21 -5.74 -13.00
CA GLY A 209 6.94 -5.42 -14.22
C GLY A 209 8.18 -4.57 -13.99
N ALA A 210 8.08 -3.54 -13.17
CA ALA A 210 9.23 -2.69 -12.84
C ALA A 210 10.32 -3.44 -12.07
N MET A 211 9.94 -4.37 -11.17
CA MET A 211 10.86 -5.11 -10.29
C MET A 211 11.49 -6.34 -10.96
N LEU A 212 10.76 -7.03 -11.84
CA LEU A 212 11.18 -8.33 -12.36
C LEU A 212 11.60 -8.29 -13.83
N THR A 213 10.96 -7.47 -14.67
CA THR A 213 11.24 -7.44 -16.11
C THR A 213 12.03 -6.21 -16.55
N GLY A 214 12.23 -5.22 -15.66
CA GLY A 214 12.91 -3.97 -15.98
C GLY A 214 12.18 -3.13 -17.04
N GLY A 215 10.92 -3.43 -17.31
CA GLY A 215 10.11 -2.70 -18.27
C GLY A 215 9.98 -1.22 -17.89
N GLY A 216 10.27 -0.33 -18.86
CA GLY A 216 10.08 1.10 -18.69
C GLY A 216 8.60 1.51 -18.71
N PRO A 217 8.28 2.79 -18.51
CA PRO A 217 6.89 3.28 -18.41
C PRO A 217 6.06 2.98 -19.66
N GLY A 218 6.67 2.83 -20.82
CA GLY A 218 5.96 2.48 -22.05
C GLY A 218 5.40 1.07 -22.06
N ALA A 219 6.02 0.13 -21.36
CA ALA A 219 5.55 -1.26 -21.26
C ALA A 219 4.27 -1.39 -20.40
N TYR A 220 4.05 -0.45 -19.49
CA TYR A 220 2.92 -0.42 -18.53
C TYR A 220 2.11 0.87 -18.62
N ALA A 221 2.08 1.49 -19.81
CA ALA A 221 1.39 2.76 -20.01
C ALA A 221 -0.11 2.69 -19.65
N ARG A 222 -0.75 1.54 -19.88
CA ARG A 222 -2.15 1.31 -19.54
C ARG A 222 -2.36 1.33 -18.00
N GLU A 223 -1.49 0.67 -17.27
CA GLU A 223 -1.53 0.58 -15.82
C GLU A 223 -1.33 1.96 -15.18
N TRP A 224 -0.45 2.77 -15.73
CA TRP A 224 -0.23 4.16 -15.32
C TRP A 224 -1.46 5.04 -15.50
N VAL A 225 -2.13 4.92 -16.66
CA VAL A 225 -3.34 5.72 -16.95
C VAL A 225 -4.51 5.36 -16.04
N ILE A 226 -4.61 4.10 -15.59
CA ILE A 226 -5.70 3.66 -14.68
C ILE A 226 -5.42 4.10 -13.24
N LEU A 227 -4.15 4.25 -12.84
CA LEU A 227 -3.76 4.65 -11.49
C LEU A 227 -3.79 6.18 -11.27
N LEU A 228 -3.72 6.98 -12.33
CA LEU A 228 -3.76 8.45 -12.28
C LEU A 228 -5.17 8.99 -12.44
#